data_3b307f309ed33d8ce08a782fdc1af702
#
_entry.id   3b307f309ed33d8ce08a782fdc1af702
#
_cell.length_a   1.000
_cell.length_b   1.000
_cell.length_c   1.000
_cell.angle_alpha   90.00
_cell.angle_beta   90.00
_cell.angle_gamma   90.00
#
_symmetry.space_group_name_H-M   'P 1'
#
loop_
_entity.id
_entity.type
_entity.pdbx_description
1 polymer ?
#
loop_
_entity_poly.entity_id
_entity_poly.type
_entity_poly.pdbx_seq_one_letter_code
_entity_poly.pdbx_strand_id
1 'polypeptide(L)'
;MTPLDYDFLRGFLKQRSGLVLSNDKQYLIESRLMPIVRKQGLTGLSDLVQKLKAPGSESLAARVTEAMTTNESFFFRDKTPFDHFKEVMLPALLKARATKRYIRIWCAAASTGQEPYSLAMILKEMGPQLAGWRFEIIGTDLSGDVLERAKAGVYTQFEVQRGLPIQMLLKYFAQNGDQWTISQEIRSMVHYRTLNLLNDFSALGQFDIVYCRNVLIYFDQPTKIDVLNRTAKLTAPDGYLLLGAAETVVGLTDSFKPITDRRGLYV
;
A
#
# COMPACT_ATOMS: atom_id res chain seq x y z
N MET A 1 19.89 8.92 22.65
CA MET A 1 19.88 9.60 21.33
C MET A 1 19.97 11.10 21.56
N THR A 2 20.89 11.77 20.89
CA THR A 2 21.03 13.23 20.96
C THR A 2 20.00 13.92 20.04
N PRO A 3 19.72 15.23 20.23
CA PRO A 3 18.90 15.97 19.27
C PRO A 3 19.42 15.92 17.83
N LEU A 4 20.74 15.98 17.64
CA LEU A 4 21.38 15.87 16.33
C LEU A 4 21.19 14.49 15.69
N ASP A 5 21.20 13.42 16.48
CA ASP A 5 20.88 12.07 15.96
C ASP A 5 19.43 11.96 15.51
N TYR A 6 18.53 12.58 16.28
CA TYR A 6 17.11 12.61 15.92
C TYR A 6 16.87 13.36 14.61
N ASP A 7 17.47 14.54 14.45
CA ASP A 7 17.36 15.33 13.22
C ASP A 7 17.96 14.61 12.02
N PHE A 8 19.09 13.90 12.21
CA PHE A 8 19.66 13.05 11.17
C PHE A 8 18.66 11.95 10.75
N LEU A 9 18.09 11.21 11.70
CA LEU A 9 17.15 10.13 11.40
C LEU A 9 15.89 10.66 10.72
N ARG A 10 15.37 11.81 11.09
CA ARG A 10 14.23 12.46 10.41
C ARG A 10 14.56 12.77 8.96
N GLY A 11 15.69 13.42 8.71
CA GLY A 11 16.16 13.72 7.36
C GLY A 11 16.40 12.45 6.53
N PHE A 12 17.05 11.47 7.11
CA PHE A 12 17.30 10.16 6.51
C PHE A 12 16.01 9.44 6.10
N LEU A 13 15.03 9.36 7.00
CA LEU A 13 13.76 8.69 6.72
C LEU A 13 12.94 9.43 5.67
N LYS A 14 12.91 10.76 5.73
CA LYS A 14 12.26 11.59 4.73
C LYS A 14 12.85 11.35 3.34
N GLN A 15 14.17 11.33 3.22
CA GLN A 15 14.86 11.13 1.95
C GLN A 15 14.63 9.72 1.39
N ARG A 16 14.58 8.70 2.24
CA ARG A 16 14.51 7.30 1.80
C ARG A 16 13.09 6.78 1.61
N SER A 17 12.12 7.27 2.35
CA SER A 17 10.74 6.76 2.33
C SER A 17 9.66 7.83 2.23
N GLY A 18 10.03 9.11 2.26
CA GLY A 18 9.06 10.21 2.34
C GLY A 18 8.46 10.42 3.72
N LEU A 19 8.81 9.58 4.71
CA LEU A 19 8.25 9.65 6.05
C LEU A 19 8.68 10.95 6.75
N VAL A 20 7.71 11.79 7.08
CA VAL A 20 7.90 12.99 7.86
C VAL A 20 7.56 12.73 9.33
N LEU A 21 8.53 12.90 10.19
CA LEU A 21 8.37 12.77 11.65
C LEU A 21 8.37 14.17 12.30
N SER A 22 7.32 14.44 13.08
CA SER A 22 7.26 15.62 13.95
C SER A 22 8.16 15.46 15.19
N ASN A 23 8.50 16.57 15.85
CA ASN A 23 9.44 16.59 16.97
C ASN A 23 8.99 15.74 18.18
N ASP A 24 7.71 15.47 18.32
CA ASP A 24 7.09 14.67 19.38
C ASP A 24 7.12 13.16 19.13
N LYS A 25 7.63 12.71 17.98
CA LYS A 25 7.63 11.27 17.58
C LYS A 25 8.94 10.53 17.88
N GLN A 26 9.80 11.08 18.75
CA GLN A 26 11.05 10.43 19.13
C GLN A 26 10.84 9.01 19.69
N TYR A 27 9.76 8.81 20.46
CA TYR A 27 9.40 7.49 21.02
C TYR A 27 9.16 6.41 19.94
N LEU A 28 8.68 6.78 18.75
CA LEU A 28 8.52 5.84 17.63
C LEU A 28 9.88 5.35 17.11
N ILE A 29 10.85 6.24 16.99
CA ILE A 29 12.21 5.88 16.61
C ILE A 29 12.79 4.90 17.64
N GLU A 30 12.66 5.24 18.92
CA GLU A 30 13.18 4.39 20.01
C GLU A 30 12.51 3.01 19.98
N SER A 31 11.19 2.94 19.96
CA SER A 31 10.47 1.68 20.01
C SER A 31 10.75 0.78 18.79
N ARG A 32 10.87 1.36 17.59
CA ARG A 32 11.02 0.61 16.35
C ARG A 32 12.47 0.28 15.99
N LEU A 33 13.44 1.11 16.38
CA LEU A 33 14.84 0.89 16.02
C LEU A 33 15.67 0.18 17.10
N MET A 34 15.24 0.18 18.38
CA MET A 34 15.95 -0.56 19.43
C MET A 34 16.09 -2.06 19.16
N PRO A 35 15.13 -2.78 18.54
CA PRO A 35 15.35 -4.15 18.10
C PRO A 35 16.50 -4.30 17.11
N ILE A 36 16.67 -3.34 16.18
CA ILE A 36 17.78 -3.34 15.22
C ILE A 36 19.10 -3.07 15.94
N VAL A 37 19.13 -2.09 16.85
CA VAL A 37 20.31 -1.77 17.69
C VAL A 37 20.82 -3.04 18.38
N ARG A 38 19.92 -3.76 19.08
CA ARG A 38 20.24 -5.00 19.78
C ARG A 38 20.75 -6.11 18.82
N LYS A 39 20.08 -6.31 17.69
CA LYS A 39 20.46 -7.31 16.69
C LYS A 39 21.82 -7.02 16.04
N GLN A 40 22.21 -5.75 15.99
CA GLN A 40 23.50 -5.30 15.46
C GLN A 40 24.62 -5.26 16.52
N GLY A 41 24.34 -5.61 17.78
CA GLY A 41 25.28 -5.53 18.88
C GLY A 41 25.74 -4.11 19.22
N LEU A 42 24.89 -3.10 18.95
CA LEU A 42 25.16 -1.69 19.20
C LEU A 42 24.73 -1.31 20.60
N THR A 43 25.34 -0.28 21.18
CA THR A 43 25.04 0.19 22.55
C THR A 43 23.82 1.12 22.59
N GLY A 44 23.47 1.78 21.48
CA GLY A 44 22.33 2.68 21.42
C GLY A 44 22.05 3.24 20.02
N LEU A 45 21.09 4.14 19.96
CA LEU A 45 20.67 4.78 18.71
C LEU A 45 21.76 5.71 18.12
N SER A 46 22.59 6.30 18.96
CA SER A 46 23.71 7.13 18.48
C SER A 46 24.73 6.29 17.69
N ASP A 47 25.01 5.05 18.14
CA ASP A 47 25.87 4.14 17.40
C ASP A 47 25.22 3.69 16.06
N LEU A 48 23.90 3.47 16.08
CA LEU A 48 23.15 3.18 14.87
C LEU A 48 23.28 4.33 13.85
N VAL A 49 23.15 5.58 14.30
CA VAL A 49 23.33 6.75 13.44
C VAL A 49 24.75 6.83 12.88
N GLN A 50 25.79 6.59 13.70
CA GLN A 50 27.17 6.56 13.20
C GLN A 50 27.34 5.46 12.12
N LYS A 51 26.78 4.30 12.35
CA LYS A 51 26.84 3.19 11.40
C LYS A 51 26.09 3.48 10.10
N LEU A 52 24.95 4.18 10.16
CA LEU A 52 24.21 4.64 8.97
C LEU A 52 24.99 5.68 8.14
N LYS A 53 25.82 6.50 8.80
CA LYS A 53 26.68 7.50 8.12
C LYS A 53 27.90 6.87 7.45
N ALA A 54 28.28 5.66 7.86
CA ALA A 54 29.46 4.99 7.33
C ALA A 54 29.20 4.44 5.90
N PRO A 55 30.25 4.40 5.05
CA PRO A 55 30.18 3.72 3.75
C PRO A 55 29.76 2.25 3.88
N GLY A 56 28.98 1.74 2.91
CA GLY A 56 28.53 0.34 2.91
C GLY A 56 27.33 0.04 3.83
N SER A 57 26.69 1.07 4.39
CA SER A 57 25.55 0.92 5.29
C SER A 57 24.21 0.61 4.60
N GLU A 58 24.16 0.39 3.28
CA GLU A 58 22.91 0.33 2.51
C GLU A 58 21.94 -0.75 3.00
N SER A 59 22.44 -1.95 3.34
CA SER A 59 21.60 -3.01 3.91
C SER A 59 20.99 -2.62 5.27
N LEU A 60 21.77 -1.94 6.12
CA LEU A 60 21.27 -1.43 7.39
C LEU A 60 20.27 -0.28 7.18
N ALA A 61 20.57 0.60 6.24
CA ALA A 61 19.71 1.72 5.85
C ALA A 61 18.32 1.23 5.36
N ALA A 62 18.30 0.21 4.52
CA ALA A 62 17.06 -0.42 4.07
C ALA A 62 16.25 -0.98 5.25
N ARG A 63 16.88 -1.72 6.14
CA ARG A 63 16.23 -2.30 7.34
C ARG A 63 15.70 -1.24 8.30
N VAL A 64 16.44 -0.14 8.50
CA VAL A 64 15.99 0.98 9.33
C VAL A 64 14.79 1.68 8.70
N THR A 65 14.83 1.91 7.39
CA THR A 65 13.70 2.48 6.65
C THR A 65 12.46 1.60 6.77
N GLU A 66 12.59 0.32 6.55
CA GLU A 66 11.50 -0.66 6.61
C GLU A 66 10.90 -0.76 8.03
N ALA A 67 11.74 -0.80 9.08
CA ALA A 67 11.27 -0.83 10.46
C ALA A 67 10.48 0.43 10.87
N MET A 68 10.69 1.54 10.17
CA MET A 68 9.97 2.79 10.43
C MET A 68 8.67 2.93 9.63
N THR A 69 8.37 2.04 8.67
CA THR A 69 7.09 2.03 7.97
C THR A 69 5.96 1.62 8.91
N THR A 70 4.77 2.15 8.65
CA THR A 70 3.54 1.75 9.35
C THR A 70 2.70 0.93 8.39
N ASN A 71 2.65 -0.38 8.63
CA ASN A 71 2.06 -1.34 7.72
C ASN A 71 0.67 -1.83 8.17
N GLU A 72 -0.09 -0.97 8.88
CA GLU A 72 -1.43 -1.32 9.32
C GLU A 72 -2.37 -1.45 8.11
N SER A 73 -2.92 -2.64 7.94
CA SER A 73 -3.92 -2.92 6.92
C SER A 73 -4.93 -3.93 7.44
N PHE A 74 -6.12 -3.99 6.84
CA PHE A 74 -7.11 -5.04 7.10
C PHE A 74 -8.03 -5.21 5.89
N PHE A 75 -8.69 -6.36 5.83
CA PHE A 75 -9.58 -6.70 4.73
C PHE A 75 -10.76 -5.71 4.65
N PHE A 76 -11.12 -5.29 3.46
CA PHE A 76 -12.23 -4.35 3.20
C PHE A 76 -12.15 -3.05 4.01
N ARG A 77 -10.92 -2.57 4.29
CA ARG A 77 -10.69 -1.34 5.07
C ARG A 77 -11.53 -0.18 4.56
N ASP A 78 -12.32 0.42 5.49
CA ASP A 78 -13.25 1.53 5.26
C ASP A 78 -14.47 1.18 4.39
N LYS A 79 -14.65 -0.05 3.95
CA LYS A 79 -15.75 -0.58 3.13
C LYS A 79 -16.05 0.26 1.86
N THR A 80 -16.32 1.56 1.99
CA THR A 80 -16.70 2.49 0.91
C THR A 80 -15.83 2.39 -0.36
N PRO A 81 -14.48 2.28 -0.30
CA PRO A 81 -13.66 2.11 -1.50
C PRO A 81 -13.98 0.86 -2.32
N PHE A 82 -14.41 -0.20 -1.65
CA PHE A 82 -14.81 -1.46 -2.28
C PHE A 82 -16.25 -1.42 -2.81
N ASP A 83 -17.13 -0.67 -2.13
CA ASP A 83 -18.46 -0.36 -2.66
C ASP A 83 -18.34 0.51 -3.93
N HIS A 84 -17.48 1.54 -3.94
CA HIS A 84 -17.19 2.32 -5.15
C HIS A 84 -16.64 1.46 -6.29
N PHE A 85 -15.79 0.48 -5.97
CA PHE A 85 -15.29 -0.47 -6.96
C PHE A 85 -16.43 -1.23 -7.64
N LYS A 86 -17.32 -1.81 -6.87
CA LYS A 86 -18.43 -2.63 -7.36
C LYS A 86 -19.50 -1.84 -8.10
N GLU A 87 -19.85 -0.67 -7.56
CA GLU A 87 -21.05 0.07 -7.96
C GLU A 87 -20.78 1.17 -9.00
N VAL A 88 -19.55 1.70 -9.04
CA VAL A 88 -19.21 2.85 -9.89
C VAL A 88 -18.13 2.48 -10.90
N MET A 89 -16.92 2.12 -10.41
CA MET A 89 -15.75 1.98 -11.28
C MET A 89 -15.87 0.77 -12.21
N LEU A 90 -16.16 -0.38 -11.66
CA LEU A 90 -16.20 -1.63 -12.44
C LEU A 90 -17.28 -1.60 -13.52
N PRO A 91 -18.54 -1.21 -13.26
CA PRO A 91 -19.56 -1.12 -14.31
C PRO A 91 -19.19 -0.14 -15.44
N ALA A 92 -18.62 1.03 -15.11
CA ALA A 92 -18.16 1.99 -16.11
C ALA A 92 -17.01 1.43 -16.96
N LEU A 93 -16.02 0.80 -16.34
CA LEU A 93 -14.87 0.22 -17.04
C LEU A 93 -15.23 -1.03 -17.85
N LEU A 94 -16.17 -1.86 -17.39
CA LEU A 94 -16.67 -2.98 -18.19
C LEU A 94 -17.30 -2.49 -19.49
N LYS A 95 -18.04 -1.39 -19.45
CA LYS A 95 -18.58 -0.76 -20.66
C LYS A 95 -17.47 -0.18 -21.54
N ALA A 96 -16.56 0.60 -20.94
CA ALA A 96 -15.48 1.28 -21.69
C ALA A 96 -14.44 0.31 -22.26
N ARG A 97 -14.23 -0.86 -21.67
CA ARG A 97 -13.25 -1.88 -22.10
C ARG A 97 -13.90 -3.10 -22.74
N ALA A 98 -15.17 -3.03 -23.17
CA ALA A 98 -15.94 -4.17 -23.69
C ALA A 98 -15.24 -4.92 -24.83
N THR A 99 -14.49 -4.23 -25.69
CA THR A 99 -13.70 -4.83 -26.77
C THR A 99 -12.42 -5.50 -26.25
N LYS A 100 -11.71 -4.81 -25.35
CA LYS A 100 -10.38 -5.24 -24.83
C LYS A 100 -10.52 -6.33 -23.78
N ARG A 101 -11.59 -6.28 -23.00
CA ARG A 101 -11.91 -7.17 -21.86
C ARG A 101 -10.74 -7.36 -20.89
N TYR A 102 -10.03 -6.26 -20.61
CA TYR A 102 -8.86 -6.24 -19.76
C TYR A 102 -8.84 -4.97 -18.91
N ILE A 103 -8.71 -5.14 -17.61
CA ILE A 103 -8.65 -4.06 -16.61
C ILE A 103 -7.43 -4.26 -15.74
N ARG A 104 -6.66 -3.19 -15.54
CA ARG A 104 -5.48 -3.16 -14.67
C ARG A 104 -5.75 -2.34 -13.43
N ILE A 105 -5.40 -2.90 -12.28
CA ILE A 105 -5.59 -2.29 -10.96
C ILE A 105 -4.24 -2.24 -10.25
N TRP A 106 -3.89 -1.08 -9.70
CA TRP A 106 -2.70 -0.89 -8.89
C TRP A 106 -3.08 -0.55 -7.45
N CYS A 107 -2.61 -1.34 -6.49
CA CYS A 107 -2.66 -1.05 -5.07
C CYS A 107 -1.27 -0.56 -4.64
N ALA A 108 -1.09 0.77 -4.55
CA ALA A 108 0.11 1.41 -4.06
C ALA A 108 0.12 1.37 -2.53
N ALA A 109 1.25 0.95 -1.92
CA ALA A 109 1.37 0.64 -0.49
C ALA A 109 0.42 -0.49 -0.04
N ALA A 110 0.54 -1.65 -0.71
CA ALA A 110 -0.34 -2.81 -0.51
C ALA A 110 -0.17 -3.51 0.85
N SER A 111 0.89 -3.17 1.62
CA SER A 111 1.17 -3.78 2.92
C SER A 111 1.18 -5.32 2.84
N THR A 112 0.53 -5.98 3.77
CA THR A 112 0.43 -7.45 3.84
C THR A 112 -0.67 -8.03 2.95
N GLY A 113 -1.19 -7.26 1.97
CA GLY A 113 -1.99 -7.77 0.86
C GLY A 113 -3.50 -7.76 1.05
N GLN A 114 -4.04 -7.28 2.15
CA GLN A 114 -5.48 -7.33 2.42
C GLN A 114 -6.31 -6.53 1.41
N GLU A 115 -5.83 -5.36 0.98
CA GLU A 115 -6.53 -4.54 -0.01
C GLU A 115 -6.61 -5.21 -1.39
N PRO A 116 -5.49 -5.63 -2.04
CA PRO A 116 -5.58 -6.30 -3.32
C PRO A 116 -6.33 -7.64 -3.26
N TYR A 117 -6.23 -8.38 -2.15
CA TYR A 117 -7.01 -9.62 -1.99
C TYR A 117 -8.51 -9.36 -1.78
N SER A 118 -8.88 -8.25 -1.14
CA SER A 118 -10.29 -7.85 -1.06
C SER A 118 -10.88 -7.58 -2.45
N LEU A 119 -10.12 -6.93 -3.33
CA LEU A 119 -10.51 -6.72 -4.73
C LEU A 119 -10.60 -8.04 -5.50
N ALA A 120 -9.62 -8.93 -5.33
CA ALA A 120 -9.62 -10.24 -5.97
C ALA A 120 -10.83 -11.08 -5.56
N MET A 121 -11.20 -11.09 -4.27
CA MET A 121 -12.39 -11.77 -3.79
C MET A 121 -13.68 -11.18 -4.37
N ILE A 122 -13.80 -9.85 -4.47
CA ILE A 122 -14.95 -9.20 -5.13
C ILE A 122 -15.09 -9.67 -6.57
N LEU A 123 -14.00 -9.67 -7.33
CA LEU A 123 -14.01 -10.12 -8.72
C LEU A 123 -14.43 -11.59 -8.84
N LYS A 124 -14.01 -12.43 -7.91
CA LYS A 124 -14.43 -13.84 -7.87
C LYS A 124 -15.92 -14.01 -7.55
N GLU A 125 -16.45 -13.23 -6.61
CA GLU A 125 -17.88 -13.25 -6.28
C GLU A 125 -18.76 -12.81 -7.47
N MET A 126 -18.25 -11.93 -8.33
CA MET A 126 -18.96 -11.50 -9.55
C MET A 126 -18.85 -12.52 -10.70
N GLY A 127 -18.09 -13.57 -10.55
CA GLY A 127 -17.81 -14.69 -11.45
C GLY A 127 -18.48 -14.70 -12.82
N PRO A 128 -19.75 -15.16 -12.95
CA PRO A 128 -20.41 -15.28 -14.25
C PRO A 128 -20.55 -13.97 -15.03
N GLN A 129 -20.69 -12.84 -14.33
CA GLN A 129 -20.80 -11.51 -14.95
C GLN A 129 -19.48 -11.07 -15.61
N LEU A 130 -18.36 -11.63 -15.17
CA LEU A 130 -17.01 -11.30 -15.63
C LEU A 130 -16.41 -12.39 -16.53
N ALA A 131 -17.24 -13.28 -17.06
CA ALA A 131 -16.79 -14.33 -17.97
C ALA A 131 -16.08 -13.75 -19.20
N GLY A 132 -14.87 -14.24 -19.49
CA GLY A 132 -14.04 -13.76 -20.59
C GLY A 132 -13.29 -12.42 -20.31
N TRP A 133 -13.37 -11.89 -19.09
CA TRP A 133 -12.56 -10.74 -18.67
C TRP A 133 -11.25 -11.17 -18.02
N ARG A 134 -10.21 -10.39 -18.25
CA ARG A 134 -8.93 -10.50 -17.59
C ARG A 134 -8.71 -9.29 -16.68
N PHE A 135 -8.32 -9.57 -15.45
CA PHE A 135 -7.93 -8.56 -14.46
C PHE A 135 -6.48 -8.77 -14.06
N GLU A 136 -5.70 -7.70 -14.03
CA GLU A 136 -4.35 -7.70 -13.49
C GLU A 136 -4.33 -6.79 -12.25
N ILE A 137 -4.10 -7.38 -11.09
CA ILE A 137 -3.97 -6.65 -9.83
C ILE A 137 -2.49 -6.63 -9.45
N ILE A 138 -1.91 -5.44 -9.35
CA ILE A 138 -0.52 -5.26 -8.93
C ILE A 138 -0.53 -4.59 -7.55
N GLY A 139 0.07 -5.24 -6.57
CA GLY A 139 0.35 -4.68 -5.26
C GLY A 139 1.82 -4.25 -5.17
N THR A 140 2.07 -3.02 -4.75
CA THR A 140 3.45 -2.55 -4.51
C THR A 140 3.60 -2.01 -3.10
N ASP A 141 4.76 -2.20 -2.51
CA ASP A 141 5.12 -1.64 -1.21
C ASP A 141 6.62 -1.37 -1.14
N LEU A 142 7.02 -0.42 -0.28
CA LEU A 142 8.41 -0.15 0.03
C LEU A 142 9.06 -1.33 0.77
N SER A 143 8.30 -1.96 1.69
CA SER A 143 8.76 -3.07 2.53
C SER A 143 8.69 -4.40 1.79
N GLY A 144 9.86 -5.02 1.59
CA GLY A 144 9.94 -6.37 1.05
C GLY A 144 9.34 -7.40 1.99
N ASP A 145 9.51 -7.24 3.30
CA ASP A 145 9.03 -8.18 4.32
C ASP A 145 7.50 -8.28 4.31
N VAL A 146 6.77 -7.15 4.19
CA VAL A 146 5.29 -7.20 4.11
C VAL A 146 4.82 -7.83 2.82
N LEU A 147 5.53 -7.63 1.71
CA LEU A 147 5.19 -8.26 0.44
C LEU A 147 5.43 -9.77 0.45
N GLU A 148 6.46 -10.26 1.14
CA GLU A 148 6.63 -11.71 1.32
C GLU A 148 5.49 -12.31 2.15
N ARG A 149 5.03 -11.62 3.20
CA ARG A 149 3.83 -12.00 3.94
C ARG A 149 2.57 -11.98 3.06
N ALA A 150 2.43 -10.95 2.23
CA ALA A 150 1.33 -10.85 1.27
C ALA A 150 1.33 -12.03 0.30
N LYS A 151 2.48 -12.36 -0.30
CA LYS A 151 2.66 -13.51 -1.20
C LYS A 151 2.36 -14.83 -0.51
N ALA A 152 2.77 -14.99 0.74
CA ALA A 152 2.45 -16.19 1.53
C ALA A 152 0.95 -16.32 1.76
N GLY A 153 0.22 -15.21 1.91
CA GLY A 153 -1.23 -15.18 2.12
C GLY A 153 -1.66 -15.83 3.41
N VAL A 154 -0.82 -15.74 4.46
CA VAL A 154 -1.07 -16.33 5.77
C VAL A 154 -1.35 -15.24 6.78
N TYR A 155 -2.48 -15.35 7.47
CA TYR A 155 -2.99 -14.35 8.39
C TYR A 155 -3.35 -14.97 9.73
N THR A 156 -3.26 -14.19 10.79
CA THR A 156 -3.70 -14.57 12.12
C THR A 156 -5.24 -14.54 12.23
N GLN A 157 -5.78 -15.18 13.25
CA GLN A 157 -7.20 -15.10 13.59
C GLN A 157 -7.68 -13.65 13.73
N PHE A 158 -6.88 -12.79 14.37
CA PHE A 158 -7.19 -11.36 14.53
C PHE A 158 -7.28 -10.62 13.19
N GLU A 159 -6.34 -10.87 12.27
CA GLU A 159 -6.31 -10.21 10.95
C GLU A 159 -7.52 -10.59 10.08
N VAL A 160 -7.96 -11.85 10.11
CA VAL A 160 -9.14 -12.28 9.33
C VAL A 160 -10.47 -11.88 9.96
N GLN A 161 -10.50 -11.64 11.26
CA GLN A 161 -11.71 -11.13 11.93
C GLN A 161 -11.94 -9.64 11.69
N ARG A 162 -10.89 -8.91 11.29
CA ARG A 162 -10.96 -7.48 11.07
C ARG A 162 -11.38 -7.16 9.64
N GLY A 163 -12.66 -6.87 9.45
CA GLY A 163 -13.24 -6.37 8.20
C GLY A 163 -13.60 -7.43 7.15
N LEU A 164 -13.07 -8.67 7.26
CA LEU A 164 -13.39 -9.74 6.32
C LEU A 164 -14.79 -10.33 6.61
N PRO A 165 -15.71 -10.34 5.62
CA PRO A 165 -17.01 -10.99 5.79
C PRO A 165 -16.84 -12.49 6.06
N ILE A 166 -17.59 -13.01 7.05
CA ILE A 166 -17.49 -14.44 7.46
C ILE A 166 -17.71 -15.41 6.29
N GLN A 167 -18.60 -15.08 5.37
CA GLN A 167 -18.85 -15.91 4.19
C GLN A 167 -17.63 -16.02 3.27
N MET A 168 -16.88 -14.91 3.11
CA MET A 168 -15.64 -14.90 2.32
C MET A 168 -14.51 -15.60 3.06
N LEU A 169 -14.45 -15.48 4.39
CA LEU A 169 -13.50 -16.24 5.20
C LEU A 169 -13.69 -17.75 5.00
N LEU A 170 -14.90 -18.25 5.16
CA LEU A 170 -15.20 -19.66 5.01
C LEU A 170 -15.02 -20.19 3.58
N LYS A 171 -15.18 -19.30 2.59
CA LYS A 171 -15.07 -19.69 1.17
C LYS A 171 -13.62 -19.66 0.66
N TYR A 172 -12.84 -18.67 1.07
CA TYR A 172 -11.53 -18.40 0.46
C TYR A 172 -10.33 -18.66 1.38
N PHE A 173 -10.55 -19.08 2.61
CA PHE A 173 -9.47 -19.36 3.53
C PHE A 173 -9.58 -20.74 4.13
N ALA A 174 -8.43 -21.35 4.37
CA ALA A 174 -8.31 -22.60 5.13
C ALA A 174 -7.63 -22.31 6.46
N GLN A 175 -8.23 -22.76 7.56
CA GLN A 175 -7.66 -22.65 8.90
C GLN A 175 -6.63 -23.77 9.14
N ASN A 176 -5.48 -23.39 9.69
CA ASN A 176 -4.47 -24.32 10.17
C ASN A 176 -3.95 -23.81 11.52
N GLY A 177 -4.44 -24.39 12.60
CA GLY A 177 -4.19 -23.92 13.95
C GLY A 177 -4.70 -22.48 14.15
N ASP A 178 -3.81 -21.59 14.57
CA ASP A 178 -4.11 -20.16 14.79
C ASP A 178 -3.97 -19.30 13.53
N GLN A 179 -3.68 -19.92 12.40
CA GLN A 179 -3.45 -19.23 11.13
C GLN A 179 -4.50 -19.58 10.09
N TRP A 180 -4.74 -18.62 9.19
CA TRP A 180 -5.62 -18.73 8.06
C TRP A 180 -4.85 -18.47 6.77
N THR A 181 -4.90 -19.41 5.85
CA THR A 181 -4.24 -19.29 4.55
C THR A 181 -5.27 -19.00 3.47
N ILE A 182 -5.08 -17.89 2.74
CA ILE A 182 -5.94 -17.56 1.60
C ILE A 182 -5.74 -18.57 0.46
N SER A 183 -6.81 -18.92 -0.25
CA SER A 183 -6.79 -19.90 -1.31
C SER A 183 -5.83 -19.51 -2.45
N GLN A 184 -5.22 -20.50 -3.09
CA GLN A 184 -4.33 -20.28 -4.23
C GLN A 184 -5.05 -19.57 -5.38
N GLU A 185 -6.34 -19.81 -5.54
CA GLU A 185 -7.18 -19.17 -6.54
C GLU A 185 -7.21 -17.66 -6.41
N ILE A 186 -7.39 -17.13 -5.19
CA ILE A 186 -7.36 -15.70 -4.92
C ILE A 186 -5.93 -15.17 -4.97
N ARG A 187 -4.99 -15.90 -4.37
CA ARG A 187 -3.59 -15.51 -4.28
C ARG A 187 -2.95 -15.30 -5.65
N SER A 188 -3.26 -16.16 -6.62
CA SER A 188 -2.72 -16.08 -7.99
C SER A 188 -3.24 -14.89 -8.82
N MET A 189 -4.28 -14.19 -8.35
CA MET A 189 -4.82 -13.01 -9.03
C MET A 189 -4.01 -11.74 -8.77
N VAL A 190 -3.09 -11.76 -7.79
CA VAL A 190 -2.34 -10.57 -7.36
C VAL A 190 -0.84 -10.78 -7.58
N HIS A 191 -0.20 -9.79 -8.21
CA HIS A 191 1.24 -9.76 -8.39
C HIS A 191 1.87 -8.69 -7.50
N TYR A 192 2.91 -9.05 -6.75
CA TYR A 192 3.56 -8.13 -5.82
C TYR A 192 4.95 -7.73 -6.31
N ARG A 193 5.28 -6.43 -6.18
CA ARG A 193 6.59 -5.86 -6.52
C ARG A 193 7.02 -4.86 -5.45
N THR A 194 8.27 -4.94 -5.02
CA THR A 194 8.87 -3.89 -4.18
C THR A 194 9.00 -2.60 -4.97
N LEU A 195 8.47 -1.51 -4.41
CA LEU A 195 8.50 -0.21 -5.03
C LEU A 195 8.43 0.90 -3.99
N ASN A 196 9.33 1.86 -4.11
CA ASN A 196 9.27 3.09 -3.34
C ASN A 196 8.59 4.18 -4.17
N LEU A 197 7.52 4.78 -3.66
CA LEU A 197 6.78 5.86 -4.34
C LEU A 197 7.63 7.11 -4.60
N LEU A 198 8.77 7.27 -3.93
CA LEU A 198 9.74 8.32 -4.23
C LEU A 198 10.54 8.06 -5.51
N ASN A 199 10.69 6.80 -5.91
CA ASN A 199 11.43 6.42 -7.13
C ASN A 199 10.52 6.49 -8.36
N ASP A 200 11.13 6.39 -9.55
CA ASP A 200 10.36 6.25 -10.78
C ASP A 200 9.57 4.93 -10.80
N PHE A 201 8.29 5.03 -11.10
CA PHE A 201 7.40 3.88 -11.27
C PHE A 201 6.71 3.85 -12.65
N SER A 202 7.19 4.64 -13.60
CA SER A 202 6.66 4.69 -14.97
C SER A 202 6.65 3.33 -15.67
N ALA A 203 7.62 2.48 -15.35
CA ALA A 203 7.72 1.11 -15.89
C ALA A 203 6.56 0.17 -15.49
N LEU A 204 5.70 0.57 -14.54
CA LEU A 204 4.48 -0.18 -14.24
C LEU A 204 3.45 -0.13 -15.37
N GLY A 205 3.54 0.87 -16.24
CA GLY A 205 2.57 1.10 -17.31
C GLY A 205 1.25 1.70 -16.85
N GLN A 206 0.28 1.78 -17.72
CA GLN A 206 -1.01 2.44 -17.46
C GLN A 206 -1.98 1.53 -16.70
N PHE A 207 -2.77 2.10 -15.80
CA PHE A 207 -3.80 1.45 -15.00
C PHE A 207 -5.17 2.08 -15.22
N ASP A 208 -6.21 1.27 -15.10
CA ASP A 208 -7.61 1.72 -15.11
C ASP A 208 -8.06 2.19 -13.73
N ILE A 209 -7.50 1.59 -12.67
CA ILE A 209 -7.80 1.95 -11.28
C ILE A 209 -6.51 1.96 -10.46
N VAL A 210 -6.33 3.02 -9.66
CA VAL A 210 -5.24 3.15 -8.69
C VAL A 210 -5.81 3.31 -7.29
N TYR A 211 -5.45 2.41 -6.40
CA TYR A 211 -5.65 2.52 -4.96
C TYR A 211 -4.36 3.07 -4.33
N CYS A 212 -4.35 4.33 -3.90
CA CYS A 212 -3.23 4.95 -3.20
C CYS A 212 -3.73 5.43 -1.83
N ARG A 213 -3.97 4.49 -0.93
CA ARG A 213 -4.70 4.73 0.31
C ARG A 213 -3.81 4.60 1.55
N ASN A 214 -3.99 5.56 2.46
CA ASN A 214 -3.32 5.56 3.77
C ASN A 214 -1.78 5.53 3.69
N VAL A 215 -1.20 6.17 2.69
CA VAL A 215 0.23 6.31 2.48
C VAL A 215 0.66 7.76 2.33
N LEU A 216 -0.11 8.59 1.64
CA LEU A 216 0.21 10.02 1.44
C LEU A 216 0.19 10.79 2.77
N ILE A 217 -0.53 10.31 3.78
CA ILE A 217 -0.57 10.90 5.12
C ILE A 217 0.82 11.00 5.78
N TYR A 218 1.78 10.20 5.35
CA TYR A 218 3.15 10.21 5.88
C TYR A 218 4.06 11.20 5.19
N PHE A 219 3.67 11.75 4.04
CA PHE A 219 4.48 12.60 3.18
C PHE A 219 4.24 14.10 3.46
N ASP A 220 5.24 14.93 3.19
CA ASP A 220 5.03 16.37 3.12
C ASP A 220 4.28 16.76 1.82
N GLN A 221 3.85 18.02 1.76
CA GLN A 221 3.05 18.52 0.65
C GLN A 221 3.77 18.41 -0.71
N PRO A 222 5.04 18.79 -0.87
CA PRO A 222 5.75 18.64 -2.14
C PRO A 222 5.81 17.19 -2.61
N THR A 223 6.09 16.25 -1.71
CA THR A 223 6.13 14.82 -2.03
C THR A 223 4.75 14.27 -2.43
N LYS A 224 3.68 14.70 -1.74
CA LYS A 224 2.30 14.34 -2.14
C LYS A 224 1.99 14.78 -3.56
N ILE A 225 2.31 16.03 -3.88
CA ILE A 225 2.08 16.61 -5.22
C ILE A 225 2.84 15.83 -6.28
N ASP A 226 4.11 15.54 -6.06
CA ASP A 226 4.93 14.77 -6.99
C ASP A 226 4.36 13.36 -7.23
N VAL A 227 4.06 12.62 -6.16
CA VAL A 227 3.49 11.27 -6.26
C VAL A 227 2.14 11.29 -6.98
N LEU A 228 1.24 12.21 -6.65
CA LEU A 228 -0.07 12.33 -7.31
C LEU A 228 0.07 12.66 -8.80
N ASN A 229 0.94 13.59 -9.18
CA ASN A 229 1.16 13.96 -10.58
C ASN A 229 1.78 12.81 -11.40
N ARG A 230 2.69 12.03 -10.81
CA ARG A 230 3.24 10.82 -11.45
C ARG A 230 2.20 9.71 -11.55
N THR A 231 1.37 9.54 -10.53
CA THR A 231 0.25 8.59 -10.54
C THR A 231 -0.75 8.93 -11.64
N ALA A 232 -1.06 10.21 -11.85
CA ALA A 232 -1.96 10.66 -12.92
C ALA A 232 -1.47 10.25 -14.30
N LYS A 233 -0.14 10.30 -14.55
CA LYS A 233 0.44 9.86 -15.83
C LYS A 233 0.26 8.36 -16.10
N LEU A 234 0.11 7.56 -15.06
CA LEU A 234 -0.14 6.13 -15.16
C LEU A 234 -1.62 5.76 -15.08
N THR A 235 -2.49 6.70 -14.75
CA THR A 235 -3.93 6.46 -14.73
C THR A 235 -4.50 6.70 -16.14
N ALA A 236 -5.35 5.78 -16.62
CA ALA A 236 -6.03 5.96 -17.90
C ALA A 236 -6.87 7.26 -17.89
N PRO A 237 -7.08 7.96 -19.04
CA PRO A 237 -7.84 9.21 -19.05
C PRO A 237 -9.27 9.11 -18.52
N ASP A 238 -9.86 7.93 -18.56
CA ASP A 238 -11.17 7.57 -17.98
C ASP A 238 -11.04 6.64 -16.78
N GLY A 239 -9.85 6.59 -16.19
CA GLY A 239 -9.52 5.76 -15.03
C GLY A 239 -9.86 6.45 -13.70
N TYR A 240 -9.59 5.75 -12.61
CA TYR A 240 -9.97 6.18 -11.28
C TYR A 240 -8.79 6.14 -10.30
N LEU A 241 -8.76 7.13 -9.40
CA LEU A 241 -7.90 7.13 -8.23
C LEU A 241 -8.76 7.01 -6.96
N LEU A 242 -8.37 6.12 -6.04
CA LEU A 242 -8.92 6.07 -4.68
C LEU A 242 -7.85 6.43 -3.66
N LEU A 243 -8.24 7.31 -2.75
CA LEU A 243 -7.44 7.71 -1.58
C LEU A 243 -8.08 7.25 -0.28
N GLY A 244 -7.30 7.23 0.79
CA GLY A 244 -7.79 6.98 2.15
C GLY A 244 -8.67 8.13 2.69
N ALA A 245 -9.44 7.86 3.73
CA ALA A 245 -10.41 8.80 4.28
C ALA A 245 -9.83 10.13 4.77
N ALA A 246 -8.54 10.15 5.15
CA ALA A 246 -7.81 11.35 5.59
C ALA A 246 -6.96 12.00 4.49
N GLU A 247 -7.11 11.57 3.25
CA GLU A 247 -6.31 12.01 2.11
C GLU A 247 -7.18 12.72 1.08
N THR A 248 -6.60 13.66 0.34
CA THR A 248 -7.30 14.44 -0.69
C THR A 248 -6.34 14.86 -1.79
N VAL A 249 -6.87 15.13 -2.99
CA VAL A 249 -6.14 15.80 -4.08
C VAL A 249 -6.38 17.30 -4.07
N VAL A 250 -7.42 17.77 -3.37
CA VAL A 250 -7.82 19.17 -3.37
C VAL A 250 -6.72 20.05 -2.79
N GLY A 251 -6.32 21.08 -3.53
CA GLY A 251 -5.22 21.96 -3.15
C GLY A 251 -3.81 21.36 -3.34
N LEU A 252 -3.71 20.15 -3.94
CA LEU A 252 -2.44 19.48 -4.22
C LEU A 252 -2.20 19.33 -5.73
N THR A 253 -3.22 18.97 -6.50
CA THR A 253 -3.09 18.77 -7.96
C THR A 253 -4.43 18.95 -8.65
N ASP A 254 -4.39 19.42 -9.90
CA ASP A 254 -5.55 19.50 -10.79
C ASP A 254 -5.65 18.29 -11.74
N SER A 255 -4.71 17.35 -11.63
CA SER A 255 -4.67 16.15 -12.46
C SER A 255 -5.78 15.15 -12.14
N PHE A 256 -6.39 15.28 -10.99
CA PHE A 256 -7.55 14.46 -10.56
C PHE A 256 -8.65 15.37 -10.03
N LYS A 257 -9.89 15.01 -10.32
CA LYS A 257 -11.08 15.73 -9.86
C LYS A 257 -11.95 14.85 -8.98
N PRO A 258 -12.46 15.36 -7.84
CA PRO A 258 -13.35 14.57 -7.00
C PRO A 258 -14.66 14.28 -7.72
N ILE A 259 -15.17 13.07 -7.55
CA ILE A 259 -16.54 12.74 -7.99
C ILE A 259 -17.51 13.20 -6.90
N THR A 260 -18.53 13.96 -7.28
CA THR A 260 -19.56 14.46 -6.37
C THR A 260 -20.22 13.27 -5.62
N ASP A 261 -20.40 13.43 -4.31
CA ASP A 261 -21.01 12.45 -3.41
C ASP A 261 -20.26 11.09 -3.31
N ARG A 262 -19.00 11.02 -3.78
CA ARG A 262 -18.16 9.83 -3.74
C ARG A 262 -16.83 10.13 -3.05
N ARG A 263 -16.86 10.22 -1.72
CA ARG A 263 -15.68 10.55 -0.93
C ARG A 263 -14.50 9.61 -1.22
N GLY A 264 -13.32 10.19 -1.46
CA GLY A 264 -12.08 9.46 -1.73
C GLY A 264 -11.96 8.90 -3.14
N LEU A 265 -12.95 9.13 -4.02
CA LEU A 265 -12.94 8.71 -5.42
C LEU A 265 -12.73 9.90 -6.34
N TYR A 266 -11.78 9.76 -7.26
CA TYR A 266 -11.33 10.79 -8.19
C TYR A 266 -11.20 10.25 -9.62
N VAL A 267 -11.39 11.15 -10.60
CA VAL A 267 -11.19 10.92 -12.03
C VAL A 267 -10.27 11.97 -12.62
#